data_98d3adf373a003d471252054422f52f5
#
_entry.id   98d3adf373a003d471252054422f52f5
#
_cell.length_a   1.000
_cell.length_b   1.000
_cell.length_c   1.000
_cell.angle_alpha   90.00
_cell.angle_beta   90.00
_cell.angle_gamma   90.00
#
_symmetry.space_group_name_H-M   'P 1'
#
loop_
_entity.id
_entity.type
_entity.pdbx_description
1 polymer ?
#
loop_
_entity_poly.entity_id
_entity_poly.type
_entity_poly.pdbx_seq_one_letter_code
_entity_poly.pdbx_strand_id
1 'polypeptide(L)'
;MNPLKVRLGALLVDQQLLKVLLNALTGSLDASKSDDESTAVYQVLSILENLVDLNPEGLFGRDSVVSARTAGPAGTASSLESDWVNILEYLAKNRLPTKRVEVDSNAQYASEILAIILQSAGGRLRKRFVEELGGVDVALRALAGYRTVPPETPEQIEYLENMFDVLCALLMEREAKEAFIAGEGVELMVLFLKGRTAARTAALKCLDFATTRYGKAAGVCVEKGLLGLLFAVFMGRSSVKGTAKGGKRRREREEAATREEEEVRCVSILSNLFAGLGAGSADVDLTQKRQRIVAKFLERDLEKLRKLVEVMVVFAGRVASEEARIGDVFEGEDEDDVKEEVLLAKMDAGLFNVQQCAIVLAELWSTENEFALRKGIVTMLHEVELTLKFLKMTLTDYADSLGDGDEEEVEGTGGDAAQRQVRRLISQLGTD
;
A
#
# COMPACT_ATOMS: atom_id res chain seq x y z
N MET A 1 12.42 19.33 -12.35
CA MET A 1 11.05 19.68 -12.81
C MET A 1 11.07 20.96 -13.66
N ASN A 2 10.35 21.02 -14.79
CA ASN A 2 10.41 22.20 -15.69
C ASN A 2 9.71 23.40 -15.04
N PRO A 3 10.41 24.54 -14.79
CA PRO A 3 9.82 25.70 -14.11
C PRO A 3 8.64 26.35 -14.84
N LEU A 4 8.50 26.09 -16.15
CA LEU A 4 7.33 26.52 -16.94
C LEU A 4 6.09 25.69 -16.59
N LYS A 5 6.23 24.37 -16.35
CA LYS A 5 5.10 23.51 -15.90
C LYS A 5 4.60 23.93 -14.52
N VAL A 6 5.51 24.23 -13.59
CA VAL A 6 5.16 24.70 -12.24
C VAL A 6 4.43 26.05 -12.27
N ARG A 7 4.90 26.99 -13.11
CA ARG A 7 4.27 28.30 -13.29
C ARG A 7 2.92 28.23 -14.00
N LEU A 8 2.81 27.36 -15.00
CA LEU A 8 1.54 27.11 -15.69
C LEU A 8 0.53 26.44 -14.75
N GLY A 9 0.97 25.45 -13.99
CA GLY A 9 0.15 24.81 -12.96
C GLY A 9 -0.35 25.81 -11.90
N ALA A 10 0.51 26.71 -11.41
CA ALA A 10 0.11 27.74 -10.46
C ALA A 10 -0.88 28.79 -11.03
N LEU A 11 -0.76 29.12 -12.32
CA LEU A 11 -1.68 30.04 -13.01
C LEU A 11 -3.02 29.37 -13.37
N LEU A 12 -3.02 28.06 -13.67
CA LEU A 12 -4.21 27.30 -14.01
C LEU A 12 -5.03 26.88 -12.77
N VAL A 13 -4.40 26.85 -11.60
CA VAL A 13 -5.01 26.66 -10.27
C VAL A 13 -5.52 27.97 -9.68
N ASP A 14 -5.67 29.03 -10.50
CA ASP A 14 -6.46 30.16 -10.06
C ASP A 14 -7.83 29.62 -9.60
N GLN A 15 -8.17 29.91 -8.35
CA GLN A 15 -9.39 29.44 -7.64
C GLN A 15 -10.67 29.55 -8.49
N GLN A 16 -10.65 30.42 -9.49
CA GLN A 16 -11.77 30.62 -10.41
C GLN A 16 -11.97 29.45 -11.38
N LEU A 17 -10.89 28.85 -11.93
CA LEU A 17 -11.02 27.75 -12.87
C LEU A 17 -11.61 26.51 -12.21
N LEU A 18 -11.12 26.14 -11.02
CA LEU A 18 -11.64 25.00 -10.26
C LEU A 18 -13.13 25.18 -9.95
N LYS A 19 -13.55 26.38 -9.56
CA LYS A 19 -14.96 26.73 -9.33
C LYS A 19 -15.81 26.68 -10.59
N VAL A 20 -15.26 27.11 -11.71
CA VAL A 20 -15.95 27.02 -13.02
C VAL A 20 -16.17 25.56 -13.42
N LEU A 21 -15.14 24.71 -13.30
CA LEU A 21 -15.24 23.29 -13.59
C LEU A 21 -16.26 22.60 -12.65
N LEU A 22 -16.17 22.88 -11.35
CA LEU A 22 -17.12 22.35 -10.38
C LEU A 22 -18.56 22.79 -10.68
N ASN A 23 -18.79 24.06 -10.96
CA ASN A 23 -20.11 24.57 -11.33
C ASN A 23 -20.65 23.95 -12.63
N ALA A 24 -19.78 23.72 -13.62
CA ALA A 24 -20.17 23.02 -14.84
C ALA A 24 -20.63 21.59 -14.53
N LEU A 25 -19.87 20.86 -13.72
CA LEU A 25 -20.18 19.48 -13.35
C LEU A 25 -21.44 19.36 -12.47
N THR A 26 -21.63 20.28 -11.51
CA THR A 26 -22.71 20.17 -10.51
C THR A 26 -24.02 20.86 -10.93
N GLY A 27 -23.94 21.89 -11.78
CA GLY A 27 -25.08 22.75 -12.07
C GLY A 27 -25.61 22.71 -13.51
N SER A 28 -24.74 22.44 -14.50
CA SER A 28 -25.07 22.64 -15.88
C SER A 28 -25.11 21.37 -16.73
N LEU A 29 -24.34 20.36 -16.37
CA LEU A 29 -24.15 19.15 -17.15
C LEU A 29 -24.74 17.91 -16.47
N ASP A 30 -25.50 17.12 -17.20
CA ASP A 30 -26.06 15.85 -16.76
C ASP A 30 -25.82 14.78 -17.84
N ALA A 31 -24.79 13.96 -17.65
CA ALA A 31 -24.39 12.91 -18.60
C ALA A 31 -25.50 11.89 -18.93
N SER A 32 -26.59 11.87 -18.15
CA SER A 32 -27.73 10.96 -18.39
C SER A 32 -28.75 11.53 -19.38
N LYS A 33 -28.68 12.82 -19.69
CA LYS A 33 -29.69 13.49 -20.53
C LYS A 33 -29.45 13.32 -22.03
N SER A 34 -28.21 13.38 -22.47
CA SER A 34 -27.85 13.25 -23.88
C SER A 34 -26.40 12.86 -24.08
N ASP A 35 -26.06 12.34 -25.25
CA ASP A 35 -24.67 12.02 -25.64
C ASP A 35 -23.77 13.29 -25.66
N ASP A 36 -24.35 14.44 -26.03
CA ASP A 36 -23.62 15.71 -26.03
C ASP A 36 -23.24 16.14 -24.59
N GLU A 37 -24.18 16.02 -23.64
CA GLU A 37 -23.89 16.32 -22.24
C GLU A 37 -22.91 15.29 -21.61
N SER A 38 -23.02 14.02 -21.97
CA SER A 38 -22.05 12.99 -21.57
C SER A 38 -20.66 13.32 -22.10
N THR A 39 -20.56 13.73 -23.36
CA THR A 39 -19.29 14.18 -23.97
C THR A 39 -18.75 15.43 -23.28
N ALA A 40 -19.60 16.39 -22.94
CA ALA A 40 -19.18 17.60 -22.22
C ALA A 40 -18.65 17.27 -20.81
N VAL A 41 -19.29 16.38 -20.07
CA VAL A 41 -18.79 15.88 -18.77
C VAL A 41 -17.43 15.24 -18.94
N TYR A 42 -17.25 14.37 -19.95
CA TYR A 42 -15.97 13.76 -20.26
C TYR A 42 -14.85 14.79 -20.49
N GLN A 43 -15.13 15.85 -21.26
CA GLN A 43 -14.15 16.93 -21.52
C GLN A 43 -13.80 17.70 -20.24
N VAL A 44 -14.76 17.97 -19.38
CA VAL A 44 -14.51 18.65 -18.10
C VAL A 44 -13.67 17.76 -17.16
N LEU A 45 -13.95 16.46 -17.09
CA LEU A 45 -13.18 15.50 -16.33
C LEU A 45 -11.74 15.40 -16.85
N SER A 46 -11.55 15.35 -18.18
CA SER A 46 -10.21 15.34 -18.80
C SER A 46 -9.41 16.62 -18.51
N ILE A 47 -10.06 17.77 -18.46
CA ILE A 47 -9.39 19.03 -18.04
C ILE A 47 -8.96 18.92 -16.56
N LEU A 48 -9.83 18.41 -15.70
CA LEU A 48 -9.56 18.26 -14.26
C LEU A 48 -8.40 17.30 -14.00
N GLU A 49 -8.38 16.15 -14.68
CA GLU A 49 -7.30 15.17 -14.62
C GLU A 49 -5.96 15.82 -14.99
N ASN A 50 -5.90 16.47 -16.16
CA ASN A 50 -4.69 17.15 -16.61
C ASN A 50 -4.21 18.23 -15.62
N LEU A 51 -5.13 18.95 -14.97
CA LEU A 51 -4.78 19.93 -13.94
C LEU A 51 -4.16 19.30 -12.71
N VAL A 52 -4.72 18.18 -12.27
CA VAL A 52 -4.22 17.46 -11.09
C VAL A 52 -2.86 16.82 -11.37
N ASP A 53 -2.66 16.25 -12.57
CA ASP A 53 -1.41 15.60 -12.98
C ASP A 53 -0.25 16.60 -13.20
N LEU A 54 -0.57 17.83 -13.64
CA LEU A 54 0.46 18.86 -13.91
C LEU A 54 1.28 19.25 -12.67
N ASN A 55 0.67 19.33 -11.50
CA ASN A 55 1.36 19.76 -10.27
C ASN A 55 0.65 19.25 -9.00
N PRO A 56 0.61 17.93 -8.75
CA PRO A 56 -0.07 17.37 -7.58
C PRO A 56 0.53 17.88 -6.26
N GLU A 57 1.85 18.04 -6.18
CA GLU A 57 2.52 18.54 -4.98
C GLU A 57 2.16 19.99 -4.68
N GLY A 58 2.05 20.84 -5.71
CA GLY A 58 1.67 22.25 -5.54
C GLY A 58 0.18 22.40 -5.18
N LEU A 59 -0.67 21.47 -5.59
CA LEU A 59 -2.10 21.46 -5.27
C LEU A 59 -2.40 20.92 -3.87
N PHE A 60 -1.67 19.89 -3.45
CA PHE A 60 -1.97 19.09 -2.26
C PHE A 60 -0.80 19.01 -1.27
N GLY A 61 0.43 19.46 -1.64
CA GLY A 61 1.63 19.36 -0.82
C GLY A 61 1.53 20.12 0.50
N ARG A 62 2.30 19.69 1.50
CA ARG A 62 2.38 20.33 2.83
C ARG A 62 2.68 21.83 2.74
N ASP A 63 3.49 22.25 1.78
CA ASP A 63 3.90 23.64 1.57
C ASP A 63 2.80 24.53 0.96
N SER A 64 1.80 23.96 0.27
CA SER A 64 0.67 24.72 -0.27
C SER A 64 -0.17 25.33 0.86
N VAL A 65 -0.24 24.69 2.02
CA VAL A 65 -0.92 25.19 3.22
C VAL A 65 -0.06 26.25 3.94
N VAL A 66 1.26 26.11 3.90
CA VAL A 66 2.22 27.07 4.51
C VAL A 66 2.33 28.32 3.65
N SER A 67 2.37 28.20 2.33
CA SER A 67 2.41 29.35 1.40
C SER A 67 1.14 30.21 1.48
N ALA A 68 -0.02 29.60 1.76
CA ALA A 68 -1.26 30.34 2.00
C ALA A 68 -1.26 31.15 3.31
N ARG A 69 -0.41 30.80 4.30
CA ARG A 69 -0.21 31.59 5.51
C ARG A 69 0.59 32.88 5.27
N THR A 70 1.39 32.94 4.22
CA THR A 70 2.26 34.09 3.91
C THR A 70 1.71 35.00 2.82
N ALA A 71 0.69 34.63 2.07
CA ALA A 71 0.27 35.32 0.85
C ALA A 71 -1.18 35.86 0.83
N GLY A 72 -2.02 35.67 1.86
CA GLY A 72 -3.40 36.16 1.79
C GLY A 72 -4.17 36.15 3.10
N PRO A 73 -5.33 36.80 3.16
CA PRO A 73 -6.18 36.78 4.34
C PRO A 73 -6.64 35.36 4.65
N ALA A 74 -6.74 35.01 5.94
CA ALA A 74 -6.99 33.68 6.51
C ALA A 74 -8.21 32.89 5.96
N GLY A 75 -8.96 33.47 5.03
CA GLY A 75 -10.15 32.84 4.41
C GLY A 75 -9.89 32.04 3.12
N THR A 76 -8.72 32.18 2.47
CA THR A 76 -8.51 31.61 1.14
C THR A 76 -8.13 30.12 1.15
N ALA A 77 -7.35 29.69 2.13
CA ALA A 77 -6.93 28.29 2.25
C ALA A 77 -8.10 27.35 2.62
N SER A 78 -9.04 27.80 3.46
CA SER A 78 -10.24 27.04 3.80
C SER A 78 -11.21 26.92 2.63
N SER A 79 -11.22 27.89 1.71
CA SER A 79 -12.05 27.88 0.50
C SER A 79 -11.59 26.82 -0.50
N LEU A 80 -10.28 26.76 -0.79
CA LEU A 80 -9.72 25.81 -1.76
C LEU A 80 -9.91 24.34 -1.31
N GLU A 81 -9.66 24.05 -0.03
CA GLU A 81 -9.89 22.72 0.52
C GLU A 81 -11.36 22.31 0.44
N SER A 82 -12.29 23.25 0.67
CA SER A 82 -13.72 23.00 0.52
C SER A 82 -14.10 22.73 -0.94
N ASP A 83 -13.49 23.43 -1.90
CA ASP A 83 -13.72 23.18 -3.32
C ASP A 83 -13.27 21.78 -3.73
N TRP A 84 -12.14 21.29 -3.20
CA TRP A 84 -11.69 19.91 -3.42
C TRP A 84 -12.62 18.87 -2.80
N VAL A 85 -13.13 19.11 -1.59
CA VAL A 85 -14.11 18.21 -0.97
C VAL A 85 -15.39 18.15 -1.80
N ASN A 86 -15.86 19.28 -2.34
CA ASN A 86 -17.02 19.30 -3.23
C ASN A 86 -16.78 18.53 -4.53
N ILE A 87 -15.55 18.57 -5.08
CA ILE A 87 -15.19 17.76 -6.25
C ILE A 87 -15.21 16.27 -5.88
N LEU A 88 -14.60 15.87 -4.75
CA LEU A 88 -14.61 14.49 -4.30
C LEU A 88 -16.04 14.00 -4.06
N GLU A 89 -16.91 14.84 -3.49
CA GLU A 89 -18.31 14.53 -3.29
C GLU A 89 -19.04 14.30 -4.62
N TYR A 90 -18.83 15.21 -5.58
CA TYR A 90 -19.42 15.07 -6.92
C TYR A 90 -18.97 13.77 -7.60
N LEU A 91 -17.67 13.49 -7.62
CA LEU A 91 -17.13 12.28 -8.21
C LEU A 91 -17.73 11.04 -7.53
N ALA A 92 -17.69 10.97 -6.21
CA ALA A 92 -18.15 9.81 -5.45
C ALA A 92 -19.66 9.56 -5.58
N LYS A 93 -20.49 10.61 -5.55
CA LYS A 93 -21.95 10.46 -5.54
C LYS A 93 -22.58 10.37 -6.93
N ASN A 94 -21.99 11.04 -7.92
CA ASN A 94 -22.64 11.21 -9.22
C ASN A 94 -21.95 10.43 -10.34
N ARG A 95 -20.71 9.96 -10.13
CA ARG A 95 -19.93 9.34 -11.21
C ARG A 95 -19.47 7.92 -10.92
N LEU A 96 -19.42 7.50 -9.67
CA LEU A 96 -19.04 6.13 -9.34
C LEU A 96 -20.27 5.22 -9.28
N PRO A 97 -20.48 4.36 -10.29
CA PRO A 97 -21.61 3.43 -10.28
C PRO A 97 -21.39 2.33 -9.23
N THR A 98 -22.47 1.90 -8.59
CA THR A 98 -22.47 0.75 -7.70
C THR A 98 -22.66 -0.57 -8.45
N LYS A 99 -23.14 -0.52 -9.69
CA LYS A 99 -23.32 -1.70 -10.54
C LYS A 99 -22.29 -1.73 -11.65
N ARG A 100 -21.63 -2.85 -11.80
CA ARG A 100 -20.58 -3.09 -12.79
C ARG A 100 -20.99 -2.75 -14.23
N VAL A 101 -22.22 -3.07 -14.61
CA VAL A 101 -22.75 -2.83 -15.96
C VAL A 101 -22.95 -1.35 -16.30
N GLU A 102 -22.89 -0.48 -15.31
CA GLU A 102 -23.06 0.97 -15.46
C GLU A 102 -21.70 1.71 -15.59
N VAL A 103 -20.58 0.97 -15.64
CA VAL A 103 -19.25 1.57 -15.81
C VAL A 103 -19.05 1.95 -17.27
N ASP A 104 -18.99 3.24 -17.51
CA ASP A 104 -18.68 3.88 -18.79
C ASP A 104 -17.34 4.66 -18.70
N SER A 105 -16.95 5.32 -19.77
CA SER A 105 -15.72 6.13 -19.82
C SER A 105 -15.73 7.28 -18.82
N ASN A 106 -16.89 7.87 -18.51
CA ASN A 106 -16.99 8.93 -17.50
C ASN A 106 -16.75 8.39 -16.08
N ALA A 107 -17.25 7.17 -15.78
CA ALA A 107 -16.99 6.51 -14.51
C ALA A 107 -15.52 6.10 -14.35
N GLN A 108 -14.90 5.61 -15.43
CA GLN A 108 -13.46 5.32 -15.46
C GLN A 108 -12.65 6.58 -15.14
N TYR A 109 -12.83 7.67 -15.87
CA TYR A 109 -12.15 8.94 -15.65
C TYR A 109 -12.37 9.49 -14.23
N ALA A 110 -13.61 9.45 -13.74
CA ALA A 110 -13.92 9.91 -12.40
C ALA A 110 -13.18 9.10 -11.33
N SER A 111 -13.05 7.78 -11.50
CA SER A 111 -12.29 6.92 -10.58
C SER A 111 -10.79 7.20 -10.64
N GLU A 112 -10.25 7.48 -11.82
CA GLU A 112 -8.85 7.84 -12.03
C GLU A 112 -8.50 9.17 -11.35
N ILE A 113 -9.28 10.21 -11.59
CA ILE A 113 -9.12 11.53 -10.94
C ILE A 113 -9.20 11.39 -9.42
N LEU A 114 -10.17 10.61 -8.92
CA LEU A 114 -10.31 10.35 -7.50
C LEU A 114 -9.06 9.67 -6.91
N ALA A 115 -8.51 8.68 -7.60
CA ALA A 115 -7.29 7.99 -7.19
C ALA A 115 -6.09 8.95 -7.16
N ILE A 116 -5.88 9.76 -8.21
CA ILE A 116 -4.78 10.72 -8.28
C ILE A 116 -4.89 11.75 -7.15
N ILE A 117 -6.07 12.33 -6.93
CA ILE A 117 -6.30 13.30 -5.86
C ILE A 117 -5.96 12.70 -4.50
N LEU A 118 -6.47 11.51 -4.18
CA LEU A 118 -6.30 10.90 -2.86
C LEU A 118 -4.87 10.37 -2.63
N GLN A 119 -4.17 9.94 -3.68
CA GLN A 119 -2.76 9.56 -3.58
C GLN A 119 -1.86 10.76 -3.34
N SER A 120 -2.11 11.88 -4.04
CA SER A 120 -1.32 13.10 -3.97
C SER A 120 -1.69 13.99 -2.79
N ALA A 121 -2.92 13.88 -2.29
CA ALA A 121 -3.42 14.70 -1.19
C ALA A 121 -2.74 14.36 0.14
N GLY A 122 -2.57 15.37 0.98
CA GLY A 122 -2.20 15.18 2.39
C GLY A 122 -3.28 14.47 3.20
N GLY A 123 -2.91 13.91 4.34
CA GLY A 123 -3.80 13.15 5.22
C GLY A 123 -5.11 13.85 5.58
N ARG A 124 -5.08 15.18 5.67
CA ARG A 124 -6.26 15.99 5.99
C ARG A 124 -7.41 15.84 4.99
N LEU A 125 -7.13 15.88 3.68
CA LEU A 125 -8.17 15.73 2.64
C LEU A 125 -8.69 14.28 2.59
N ARG A 126 -7.80 13.28 2.72
CA ARG A 126 -8.17 11.87 2.82
C ARG A 126 -9.09 11.64 4.02
N LYS A 127 -8.73 12.17 5.19
CA LYS A 127 -9.53 12.06 6.43
C LYS A 127 -10.92 12.66 6.25
N ARG A 128 -11.04 13.86 5.67
CA ARG A 128 -12.33 14.48 5.36
C ARG A 128 -13.16 13.63 4.40
N PHE A 129 -12.56 13.06 3.37
CA PHE A 129 -13.26 12.16 2.45
C PHE A 129 -13.78 10.90 3.15
N VAL A 130 -13.03 10.36 4.10
CA VAL A 130 -13.46 9.21 4.92
C VAL A 130 -14.61 9.59 5.86
N GLU A 131 -14.46 10.67 6.64
CA GLU A 131 -15.37 11.03 7.71
C GLU A 131 -16.66 11.71 7.21
N GLU A 132 -16.55 12.63 6.25
CA GLU A 132 -17.68 13.42 5.76
C GLU A 132 -18.44 12.74 4.62
N LEU A 133 -17.74 11.98 3.75
CA LEU A 133 -18.29 11.41 2.54
C LEU A 133 -18.40 9.87 2.55
N GLY A 134 -17.92 9.22 3.61
CA GLY A 134 -17.93 7.76 3.70
C GLY A 134 -17.05 7.08 2.64
N GLY A 135 -15.90 7.68 2.32
CA GLY A 135 -15.06 7.29 1.17
C GLY A 135 -14.68 5.81 1.14
N VAL A 136 -14.48 5.19 2.31
CA VAL A 136 -14.18 3.74 2.39
C VAL A 136 -15.38 2.90 1.94
N ASP A 137 -16.60 3.25 2.37
CA ASP A 137 -17.83 2.55 1.96
C ASP A 137 -18.09 2.72 0.45
N VAL A 138 -17.82 3.91 -0.09
CA VAL A 138 -17.87 4.16 -1.55
C VAL A 138 -16.95 3.19 -2.29
N ALA A 139 -15.68 3.09 -1.89
CA ALA A 139 -14.71 2.19 -2.51
C ALA A 139 -15.10 0.71 -2.36
N LEU A 140 -15.51 0.29 -1.15
CA LEU A 140 -15.91 -1.10 -0.91
C LEU A 140 -17.15 -1.51 -1.73
N ARG A 141 -18.15 -0.63 -1.88
CA ARG A 141 -19.33 -0.90 -2.72
C ARG A 141 -18.97 -1.03 -4.19
N ALA A 142 -18.12 -0.15 -4.71
CA ALA A 142 -17.63 -0.23 -6.09
C ALA A 142 -16.91 -1.57 -6.34
N LEU A 143 -15.99 -1.96 -5.45
CA LEU A 143 -15.23 -3.21 -5.53
C LEU A 143 -16.14 -4.45 -5.38
N ALA A 144 -17.15 -4.41 -4.52
CA ALA A 144 -18.03 -5.55 -4.24
C ALA A 144 -18.74 -6.09 -5.50
N GLY A 145 -18.97 -5.25 -6.51
CA GLY A 145 -19.53 -5.65 -7.81
C GLY A 145 -18.66 -6.67 -8.56
N TYR A 146 -17.37 -6.70 -8.29
CA TYR A 146 -16.39 -7.56 -8.98
C TYR A 146 -15.95 -8.80 -8.19
N ARG A 147 -16.51 -9.02 -6.98
CA ARG A 147 -16.09 -10.11 -6.10
C ARG A 147 -16.24 -11.52 -6.67
N THR A 148 -17.21 -11.72 -7.57
CA THR A 148 -17.53 -13.02 -8.17
C THR A 148 -17.40 -13.05 -9.68
N VAL A 149 -17.49 -11.89 -10.33
CA VAL A 149 -17.45 -11.75 -11.79
C VAL A 149 -16.31 -10.79 -12.15
N PRO A 150 -15.35 -11.23 -12.95
CA PRO A 150 -14.24 -10.37 -13.35
C PRO A 150 -14.72 -9.23 -14.26
N PRO A 151 -13.92 -8.14 -14.39
CA PRO A 151 -14.20 -7.10 -15.37
C PRO A 151 -14.14 -7.66 -16.79
N GLU A 152 -14.99 -7.15 -17.68
CA GLU A 152 -15.17 -7.63 -19.07
C GLU A 152 -14.67 -6.63 -20.09
N THR A 153 -14.75 -5.32 -19.79
CA THR A 153 -14.32 -4.26 -20.70
C THR A 153 -13.07 -3.54 -20.18
N PRO A 154 -12.32 -2.85 -21.05
CA PRO A 154 -11.17 -2.04 -20.61
C PRO A 154 -11.55 -1.02 -19.53
N GLU A 155 -12.67 -0.33 -19.70
CA GLU A 155 -13.16 0.67 -18.74
C GLU A 155 -13.44 0.04 -17.37
N GLN A 156 -13.99 -1.18 -17.33
CA GLN A 156 -14.19 -1.91 -16.09
C GLN A 156 -12.89 -2.36 -15.43
N ILE A 157 -11.87 -2.70 -16.22
CA ILE A 157 -10.54 -3.08 -15.69
C ILE A 157 -9.91 -1.88 -15.01
N GLU A 158 -9.82 -0.75 -15.71
CA GLU A 158 -9.23 0.47 -15.17
C GLU A 158 -10.02 1.03 -13.99
N TYR A 159 -11.36 1.02 -14.07
CA TYR A 159 -12.21 1.40 -12.95
C TYR A 159 -11.92 0.56 -11.70
N LEU A 160 -11.78 -0.76 -11.84
CA LEU A 160 -11.48 -1.67 -10.74
C LEU A 160 -10.11 -1.37 -10.14
N GLU A 161 -9.09 -1.16 -10.97
CA GLU A 161 -7.73 -0.82 -10.55
C GLU A 161 -7.72 0.53 -9.81
N ASN A 162 -8.35 1.56 -10.37
CA ASN A 162 -8.47 2.87 -9.75
C ASN A 162 -9.19 2.80 -8.38
N MET A 163 -10.24 2.00 -8.26
CA MET A 163 -10.96 1.86 -6.98
C MET A 163 -10.14 1.11 -5.92
N PHE A 164 -9.28 0.18 -6.30
CA PHE A 164 -8.29 -0.39 -5.38
C PHE A 164 -7.24 0.64 -4.96
N ASP A 165 -6.78 1.49 -5.87
CA ASP A 165 -5.83 2.55 -5.55
C ASP A 165 -6.44 3.63 -4.65
N VAL A 166 -7.70 4.01 -4.87
CA VAL A 166 -8.49 4.84 -3.95
C VAL A 166 -8.49 4.23 -2.55
N LEU A 167 -8.86 2.95 -2.44
CA LEU A 167 -8.91 2.27 -1.16
C LEU A 167 -7.54 2.21 -0.47
N CYS A 168 -6.47 1.90 -1.21
CA CYS A 168 -5.10 1.90 -0.68
C CYS A 168 -4.67 3.29 -0.17
N ALA A 169 -4.99 4.36 -0.92
CA ALA A 169 -4.70 5.73 -0.49
C ALA A 169 -5.43 6.10 0.81
N LEU A 170 -6.71 5.72 0.93
CA LEU A 170 -7.48 5.96 2.15
C LEU A 170 -6.93 5.16 3.34
N LEU A 171 -6.52 3.90 3.14
CA LEU A 171 -5.97 3.04 4.18
C LEU A 171 -4.63 3.51 4.76
N MET A 172 -4.05 4.59 4.28
CA MET A 172 -2.97 5.30 4.97
C MET A 172 -3.46 5.97 6.26
N GLU A 173 -4.75 6.34 6.33
CA GLU A 173 -5.36 6.99 7.50
C GLU A 173 -5.94 5.95 8.48
N ARG A 174 -5.80 6.22 9.78
CA ARG A 174 -6.32 5.33 10.83
C ARG A 174 -7.83 5.18 10.79
N GLU A 175 -8.53 6.28 10.58
CA GLU A 175 -9.99 6.33 10.50
C GLU A 175 -10.52 5.48 9.34
N ALA A 176 -9.79 5.46 8.23
CA ALA A 176 -10.11 4.59 7.09
C ALA A 176 -9.93 3.11 7.42
N LYS A 177 -8.90 2.74 8.19
CA LYS A 177 -8.70 1.35 8.64
C LYS A 177 -9.83 0.89 9.57
N GLU A 178 -10.32 1.79 10.43
CA GLU A 178 -11.48 1.52 11.28
C GLU A 178 -12.76 1.31 10.45
N ALA A 179 -13.02 2.20 9.50
CA ALA A 179 -14.14 2.09 8.57
C ALA A 179 -14.05 0.84 7.68
N PHE A 180 -12.85 0.48 7.22
CA PHE A 180 -12.59 -0.72 6.42
C PHE A 180 -12.96 -2.00 7.17
N ILE A 181 -12.58 -2.11 8.45
CA ILE A 181 -12.96 -3.25 9.29
C ILE A 181 -14.48 -3.27 9.53
N ALA A 182 -15.06 -2.13 9.87
CA ALA A 182 -16.49 -2.02 10.15
C ALA A 182 -17.35 -2.32 8.90
N GLY A 183 -16.85 -1.98 7.71
CA GLY A 183 -17.48 -2.22 6.40
C GLY A 183 -17.20 -3.59 5.79
N GLU A 184 -16.73 -4.58 6.57
CA GLU A 184 -16.39 -5.93 6.09
C GLU A 184 -15.32 -5.96 4.97
N GLY A 185 -14.42 -4.97 4.96
CA GLY A 185 -13.38 -4.85 3.94
C GLY A 185 -12.40 -6.03 3.94
N VAL A 186 -12.07 -6.58 5.11
CA VAL A 186 -11.21 -7.77 5.22
C VAL A 186 -11.89 -8.98 4.55
N GLU A 187 -13.18 -9.18 4.79
CA GLU A 187 -13.97 -10.24 4.18
C GLU A 187 -14.03 -10.11 2.67
N LEU A 188 -14.22 -8.89 2.17
CA LEU A 188 -14.22 -8.61 0.73
C LEU A 188 -12.86 -8.95 0.10
N MET A 189 -11.74 -8.55 0.72
CA MET A 189 -10.40 -8.89 0.23
C MET A 189 -10.17 -10.42 0.26
N VAL A 190 -10.63 -11.13 1.29
CA VAL A 190 -10.59 -12.60 1.36
C VAL A 190 -11.37 -13.24 0.20
N LEU A 191 -12.49 -12.65 -0.24
CA LEU A 191 -13.23 -13.13 -1.41
C LEU A 191 -12.45 -12.93 -2.71
N PHE A 192 -11.79 -11.80 -2.90
CA PHE A 192 -10.90 -11.58 -4.06
C PHE A 192 -9.73 -12.56 -4.10
N LEU A 193 -9.12 -12.87 -2.94
CA LEU A 193 -8.06 -13.88 -2.86
C LEU A 193 -8.55 -15.29 -3.24
N LYS A 194 -9.79 -15.66 -2.92
CA LYS A 194 -10.41 -16.93 -3.32
C LYS A 194 -10.69 -16.98 -4.82
N GLY A 195 -11.04 -15.86 -5.41
CA GLY A 195 -11.47 -15.75 -6.80
C GLY A 195 -10.37 -16.01 -7.84
N ARG A 196 -9.08 -16.00 -7.45
CA ARG A 196 -7.93 -16.19 -8.36
C ARG A 196 -7.96 -15.25 -9.57
N THR A 197 -8.43 -14.04 -9.40
CA THR A 197 -8.55 -13.00 -10.43
C THR A 197 -7.32 -12.08 -10.42
N ALA A 198 -7.16 -11.23 -11.44
CA ALA A 198 -6.13 -10.18 -11.48
C ALA A 198 -6.22 -9.23 -10.25
N ALA A 199 -7.42 -9.05 -9.70
CA ALA A 199 -7.66 -8.28 -8.48
C ALA A 199 -6.99 -8.85 -7.21
N ARG A 200 -6.39 -10.05 -7.27
CA ARG A 200 -5.75 -10.69 -6.12
C ARG A 200 -4.55 -9.90 -5.61
N THR A 201 -3.69 -9.44 -6.49
CA THR A 201 -2.53 -8.62 -6.13
C THR A 201 -2.96 -7.30 -5.50
N ALA A 202 -3.99 -6.65 -6.07
CA ALA A 202 -4.56 -5.43 -5.50
C ALA A 202 -5.21 -5.67 -4.12
N ALA A 203 -5.89 -6.80 -3.94
CA ALA A 203 -6.45 -7.18 -2.64
C ALA A 203 -5.37 -7.44 -1.58
N LEU A 204 -4.22 -8.05 -1.95
CA LEU A 204 -3.06 -8.18 -1.06
C LEU A 204 -2.49 -6.80 -0.70
N LYS A 205 -2.39 -5.87 -1.66
CA LYS A 205 -1.94 -4.50 -1.42
C LYS A 205 -2.85 -3.80 -0.39
N CYS A 206 -4.17 -3.91 -0.53
CA CYS A 206 -5.12 -3.36 0.45
C CYS A 206 -4.97 -3.98 1.85
N LEU A 207 -4.79 -5.30 1.96
CA LEU A 207 -4.58 -5.96 3.24
C LEU A 207 -3.26 -5.55 3.89
N ASP A 208 -2.21 -5.34 3.11
CA ASP A 208 -0.93 -4.83 3.58
C ASP A 208 -1.09 -3.43 4.20
N PHE A 209 -1.70 -2.49 3.47
CA PHE A 209 -2.01 -1.15 4.00
C PHE A 209 -2.92 -1.18 5.23
N ALA A 210 -3.96 -2.02 5.23
CA ALA A 210 -4.89 -2.14 6.34
C ALA A 210 -4.23 -2.65 7.62
N THR A 211 -3.26 -3.58 7.50
CA THR A 211 -2.57 -4.19 8.64
C THR A 211 -1.36 -3.40 9.12
N THR A 212 -0.81 -2.50 8.28
CA THR A 212 0.34 -1.68 8.61
C THR A 212 0.04 -0.79 9.82
N ARG A 213 0.79 -0.95 10.91
CA ARG A 213 0.65 -0.19 12.18
C ARG A 213 -0.77 -0.19 12.78
N TYR A 214 -1.56 -1.25 12.51
CA TYR A 214 -2.93 -1.33 13.01
C TYR A 214 -3.31 -2.75 13.49
N GLY A 215 -3.01 -3.06 14.73
CA GLY A 215 -3.15 -4.40 15.33
C GLY A 215 -4.57 -4.96 15.31
N LYS A 216 -5.61 -4.09 15.37
CA LYS A 216 -7.01 -4.55 15.28
C LYS A 216 -7.28 -5.24 13.93
N ALA A 217 -6.75 -4.70 12.82
CA ALA A 217 -6.86 -5.33 11.51
C ALA A 217 -6.14 -6.69 11.47
N ALA A 218 -4.96 -6.79 12.09
CA ALA A 218 -4.23 -8.06 12.18
C ALA A 218 -5.06 -9.16 12.86
N GLY A 219 -5.73 -8.84 13.97
CA GLY A 219 -6.62 -9.75 14.66
C GLY A 219 -7.79 -10.22 13.80
N VAL A 220 -8.46 -9.29 13.12
CA VAL A 220 -9.60 -9.58 12.21
C VAL A 220 -9.16 -10.42 11.02
N CYS A 221 -8.01 -10.14 10.40
CA CYS A 221 -7.47 -10.93 9.30
C CYS A 221 -7.28 -12.40 9.66
N VAL A 222 -6.72 -12.69 10.84
CA VAL A 222 -6.54 -14.07 11.32
C VAL A 222 -7.89 -14.74 11.61
N GLU A 223 -8.82 -14.00 12.20
CA GLU A 223 -10.16 -14.49 12.54
C GLU A 223 -10.98 -14.82 11.29
N LYS A 224 -10.96 -13.98 10.27
CA LYS A 224 -11.68 -14.16 9.00
C LYS A 224 -11.04 -15.17 8.05
N GLY A 225 -10.00 -15.88 8.49
CA GLY A 225 -9.42 -17.00 7.78
C GLY A 225 -8.44 -16.65 6.66
N LEU A 226 -7.84 -15.45 6.71
CA LEU A 226 -6.85 -15.01 5.74
C LEU A 226 -5.65 -15.95 5.64
N LEU A 227 -5.17 -16.52 6.76
CA LEU A 227 -3.89 -17.26 6.81
C LEU A 227 -3.81 -18.39 5.77
N GLY A 228 -4.88 -19.18 5.60
CA GLY A 228 -4.87 -20.28 4.63
C GLY A 228 -4.65 -19.81 3.19
N LEU A 229 -5.28 -18.70 2.83
CA LEU A 229 -5.18 -18.09 1.49
C LEU A 229 -3.83 -17.40 1.30
N LEU A 230 -3.38 -16.63 2.29
CA LEU A 230 -2.10 -15.94 2.28
C LEU A 230 -0.95 -16.92 2.05
N PHE A 231 -0.91 -18.02 2.80
CA PHE A 231 0.10 -19.05 2.62
C PHE A 231 -0.07 -19.86 1.31
N ALA A 232 -1.29 -20.00 0.77
CA ALA A 232 -1.48 -20.60 -0.53
C ALA A 232 -0.90 -19.74 -1.66
N VAL A 233 -1.05 -18.42 -1.57
CA VAL A 233 -0.44 -17.46 -2.49
C VAL A 233 1.09 -17.46 -2.32
N PHE A 234 1.58 -17.30 -1.09
CA PHE A 234 3.00 -17.30 -0.76
C PHE A 234 3.75 -18.54 -1.28
N MET A 235 3.12 -19.70 -1.23
CA MET A 235 3.69 -20.96 -1.74
C MET A 235 3.45 -21.18 -3.24
N GLY A 236 2.90 -20.20 -3.96
CA GLY A 236 2.61 -20.31 -5.39
C GLY A 236 1.59 -21.39 -5.77
N ARG A 237 0.81 -21.90 -4.79
CA ARG A 237 -0.19 -22.96 -5.03
C ARG A 237 -1.47 -22.44 -5.67
N SER A 238 -1.60 -21.15 -5.79
CA SER A 238 -2.75 -20.45 -6.33
C SER A 238 -2.31 -19.57 -7.51
N SER A 239 -1.98 -20.19 -8.66
CA SER A 239 -1.63 -19.42 -9.86
C SER A 239 -2.88 -18.78 -10.48
N VAL A 240 -2.79 -17.48 -10.82
CA VAL A 240 -3.74 -16.81 -11.72
C VAL A 240 -3.39 -17.23 -13.14
N LYS A 241 -4.37 -17.71 -13.90
CA LYS A 241 -4.16 -17.91 -15.34
C LYS A 241 -4.12 -16.53 -15.99
N GLY A 242 -2.95 -16.11 -16.45
CA GLY A 242 -2.76 -14.85 -17.14
C GLY A 242 -3.65 -14.77 -18.38
N THR A 243 -4.34 -13.66 -18.54
CA THR A 243 -5.15 -13.32 -19.73
C THR A 243 -4.31 -12.61 -20.82
N ALA A 244 -3.02 -12.44 -20.60
CA ALA A 244 -2.14 -11.65 -21.46
C ALA A 244 -2.09 -12.18 -22.90
N LYS A 245 -2.41 -11.30 -23.86
CA LYS A 245 -2.17 -11.50 -25.29
C LYS A 245 -0.70 -11.20 -25.57
N GLY A 246 0.13 -12.24 -25.74
CA GLY A 246 1.56 -12.06 -26.03
C GLY A 246 2.28 -13.38 -26.26
N GLY A 247 3.54 -13.32 -26.74
CA GLY A 247 4.36 -14.51 -26.91
C GLY A 247 4.72 -15.19 -25.58
N LYS A 248 4.97 -16.51 -25.61
CA LYS A 248 5.20 -17.34 -24.42
C LYS A 248 6.21 -16.75 -23.42
N ARG A 249 7.37 -16.24 -23.90
CA ARG A 249 8.41 -15.64 -23.05
C ARG A 249 7.95 -14.37 -22.31
N ARG A 250 7.12 -13.52 -22.94
CA ARG A 250 6.59 -12.32 -22.32
C ARG A 250 5.63 -12.69 -21.21
N ARG A 251 4.72 -13.61 -21.47
CA ARG A 251 3.76 -14.13 -20.49
C ARG A 251 4.46 -14.75 -19.28
N GLU A 252 5.50 -15.58 -19.50
CA GLU A 252 6.27 -16.17 -18.41
C GLU A 252 6.95 -15.12 -17.52
N ARG A 253 7.44 -14.01 -18.12
CA ARG A 253 8.02 -12.89 -17.36
C ARG A 253 6.98 -12.13 -16.54
N GLU A 254 5.82 -11.83 -17.13
CA GLU A 254 4.72 -11.15 -16.45
C GLU A 254 4.17 -12.00 -15.28
N GLU A 255 4.01 -13.30 -15.50
CA GLU A 255 3.59 -14.23 -14.43
C GLU A 255 4.65 -14.36 -13.32
N ALA A 256 5.93 -14.32 -13.64
CA ALA A 256 7.00 -14.35 -12.65
C ALA A 256 7.05 -13.05 -11.83
N ALA A 257 6.92 -11.89 -12.48
CA ALA A 257 6.88 -10.59 -11.80
C ALA A 257 5.68 -10.47 -10.86
N THR A 258 4.49 -10.87 -11.32
CA THR A 258 3.28 -10.90 -10.47
C THR A 258 3.46 -11.82 -9.26
N ARG A 259 4.08 -13.00 -9.46
CA ARG A 259 4.34 -13.93 -8.36
C ARG A 259 5.31 -13.33 -7.33
N GLU A 260 6.39 -12.71 -7.79
CA GLU A 260 7.35 -12.05 -6.90
C GLU A 260 6.67 -10.94 -6.09
N GLU A 261 5.86 -10.09 -6.73
CA GLU A 261 5.08 -9.06 -6.05
C GLU A 261 4.14 -9.65 -4.99
N GLU A 262 3.42 -10.73 -5.32
CA GLU A 262 2.55 -11.42 -4.37
C GLU A 262 3.33 -12.03 -3.20
N GLU A 263 4.50 -12.61 -3.45
CA GLU A 263 5.36 -13.19 -2.41
C GLU A 263 5.82 -12.12 -1.41
N VAL A 264 6.32 -10.97 -1.89
CA VAL A 264 6.78 -9.89 -1.00
C VAL A 264 5.62 -9.25 -0.24
N ARG A 265 4.44 -9.09 -0.86
CA ARG A 265 3.23 -8.63 -0.18
C ARG A 265 2.80 -9.59 0.93
N CYS A 266 2.88 -10.90 0.69
CA CYS A 266 2.58 -11.89 1.73
C CYS A 266 3.55 -11.77 2.92
N VAL A 267 4.83 -11.54 2.67
CA VAL A 267 5.83 -11.35 3.75
C VAL A 267 5.55 -10.07 4.54
N SER A 268 5.25 -8.95 3.85
CA SER A 268 4.88 -7.68 4.50
C SER A 268 3.65 -7.85 5.39
N ILE A 269 2.59 -8.49 4.87
CA ILE A 269 1.39 -8.79 5.67
C ILE A 269 1.73 -9.66 6.87
N LEU A 270 2.55 -10.72 6.74
CA LEU A 270 2.97 -11.55 7.86
C LEU A 270 3.72 -10.77 8.92
N SER A 271 4.64 -9.89 8.51
CA SER A 271 5.35 -8.98 9.42
C SER A 271 4.37 -8.08 10.19
N ASN A 272 3.42 -7.46 9.48
CA ASN A 272 2.37 -6.62 10.07
C ASN A 272 1.45 -7.41 11.03
N LEU A 273 1.12 -8.67 10.70
CA LEU A 273 0.33 -9.53 11.58
C LEU A 273 1.08 -9.85 12.88
N PHE A 274 2.38 -10.17 12.81
CA PHE A 274 3.20 -10.39 13.99
C PHE A 274 3.31 -9.13 14.86
N ALA A 275 3.54 -7.97 14.22
CA ALA A 275 3.60 -6.68 14.91
C ALA A 275 2.28 -6.37 15.61
N GLY A 276 1.17 -6.51 14.91
CA GLY A 276 -0.16 -6.17 15.41
C GLY A 276 -0.70 -7.10 16.50
N LEU A 277 -0.26 -8.37 16.50
CA LEU A 277 -0.67 -9.35 17.52
C LEU A 277 0.23 -9.35 18.75
N GLY A 278 1.36 -8.63 18.73
CA GLY A 278 2.29 -8.46 19.85
C GLY A 278 2.85 -9.76 20.42
N ALA A 279 4.13 -9.77 20.78
CA ALA A 279 4.69 -10.90 21.50
C ALA A 279 4.53 -10.70 23.01
N GLY A 280 4.09 -11.74 23.72
CA GLY A 280 3.89 -11.68 25.17
C GLY A 280 2.70 -10.81 25.61
N SER A 281 1.71 -10.63 24.72
CA SER A 281 0.45 -9.98 25.10
C SER A 281 -0.23 -10.75 26.23
N ALA A 282 -0.73 -10.03 27.25
CA ALA A 282 -1.57 -10.61 28.29
C ALA A 282 -2.96 -11.02 27.76
N ASP A 283 -3.32 -10.58 26.55
CA ASP A 283 -4.55 -10.95 25.88
C ASP A 283 -4.44 -12.36 25.29
N VAL A 284 -5.23 -13.26 25.82
CA VAL A 284 -5.24 -14.69 25.42
C VAL A 284 -5.68 -14.86 23.96
N ASP A 285 -6.60 -14.04 23.46
CA ASP A 285 -7.10 -14.12 22.09
C ASP A 285 -6.00 -13.72 21.09
N LEU A 286 -5.28 -12.63 21.36
CA LEU A 286 -4.15 -12.21 20.53
C LEU A 286 -3.03 -13.27 20.52
N THR A 287 -2.75 -13.85 21.67
CA THR A 287 -1.76 -14.94 21.81
C THR A 287 -2.17 -16.16 20.97
N GLN A 288 -3.42 -16.60 21.02
CA GLN A 288 -3.93 -17.70 20.20
C GLN A 288 -3.86 -17.38 18.70
N LYS A 289 -4.23 -16.18 18.29
CA LYS A 289 -4.12 -15.74 16.88
C LYS A 289 -2.68 -15.76 16.39
N ARG A 290 -1.73 -15.31 17.22
CA ARG A 290 -0.29 -15.38 16.92
C ARG A 290 0.18 -16.84 16.80
N GLN A 291 -0.21 -17.71 17.71
CA GLN A 291 0.14 -19.14 17.65
C GLN A 291 -0.38 -19.82 16.38
N ARG A 292 -1.54 -19.40 15.82
CA ARG A 292 -2.04 -19.90 14.53
C ARG A 292 -1.11 -19.53 13.37
N ILE A 293 -0.45 -18.37 13.39
CA ILE A 293 0.56 -18.02 12.38
C ILE A 293 1.78 -18.91 12.53
N VAL A 294 2.30 -19.05 13.75
CA VAL A 294 3.47 -19.90 14.05
C VAL A 294 3.22 -21.35 13.61
N ALA A 295 2.05 -21.90 13.94
CA ALA A 295 1.68 -23.26 13.55
C ALA A 295 1.73 -23.48 12.03
N LYS A 296 1.46 -22.43 11.23
CA LYS A 296 1.58 -22.53 9.78
C LYS A 296 3.02 -22.73 9.31
N PHE A 297 3.99 -22.18 9.98
CA PHE A 297 5.40 -22.37 9.66
C PHE A 297 5.94 -23.74 10.09
N LEU A 298 5.31 -24.38 11.07
CA LEU A 298 5.64 -25.74 11.50
C LEU A 298 5.10 -26.86 10.57
N GLU A 299 4.12 -26.51 9.71
CA GLU A 299 3.52 -27.49 8.79
C GLU A 299 4.54 -27.98 7.74
N ARG A 300 4.39 -29.26 7.31
CA ARG A 300 5.08 -29.85 6.15
C ARG A 300 6.59 -29.64 6.16
N ASP A 301 7.21 -30.05 7.24
CA ASP A 301 8.68 -30.00 7.39
C ASP A 301 9.27 -28.60 7.14
N LEU A 302 8.63 -27.58 7.71
CA LEU A 302 9.04 -26.18 7.64
C LEU A 302 9.10 -25.60 6.22
N GLU A 303 8.32 -26.15 5.26
CA GLU A 303 8.37 -25.70 3.85
C GLU A 303 8.18 -24.17 3.68
N LYS A 304 7.34 -23.55 4.54
CA LYS A 304 7.07 -22.11 4.49
C LYS A 304 8.22 -21.28 5.05
N LEU A 305 8.92 -21.85 6.04
CA LEU A 305 10.15 -21.25 6.55
C LEU A 305 11.25 -21.28 5.48
N ARG A 306 11.41 -22.41 4.79
CA ARG A 306 12.34 -22.53 3.64
C ARG A 306 12.03 -21.49 2.55
N LYS A 307 10.75 -21.37 2.17
CA LYS A 307 10.32 -20.38 1.18
C LYS A 307 10.63 -18.94 1.64
N LEU A 308 10.46 -18.62 2.92
CA LEU A 308 10.78 -17.30 3.47
C LEU A 308 12.29 -16.99 3.37
N VAL A 309 13.15 -17.96 3.66
CA VAL A 309 14.61 -17.82 3.51
C VAL A 309 14.98 -17.67 2.02
N GLU A 310 14.36 -18.44 1.11
CA GLU A 310 14.57 -18.31 -0.34
C GLU A 310 14.24 -16.89 -0.84
N VAL A 311 13.10 -16.32 -0.44
CA VAL A 311 12.72 -14.94 -0.79
C VAL A 311 13.76 -13.95 -0.26
N MET A 312 14.16 -14.09 1.01
CA MET A 312 15.18 -13.22 1.62
C MET A 312 16.50 -13.25 0.85
N VAL A 313 16.99 -14.43 0.46
CA VAL A 313 18.26 -14.60 -0.27
C VAL A 313 18.24 -13.95 -1.63
N VAL A 314 17.13 -14.07 -2.35
CA VAL A 314 16.96 -13.42 -3.68
C VAL A 314 17.15 -11.91 -3.57
N PHE A 315 16.47 -11.28 -2.62
CA PHE A 315 16.59 -9.82 -2.44
C PHE A 315 17.92 -9.41 -1.79
N ALA A 316 18.46 -10.18 -0.84
CA ALA A 316 19.78 -9.93 -0.27
C ALA A 316 20.87 -9.94 -1.36
N GLY A 317 20.81 -10.89 -2.29
CA GLY A 317 21.72 -10.94 -3.43
C GLY A 317 21.61 -9.73 -4.38
N ARG A 318 20.39 -9.24 -4.63
CA ARG A 318 20.16 -8.01 -5.41
C ARG A 318 20.74 -6.77 -4.71
N VAL A 319 20.46 -6.63 -3.43
CA VAL A 319 20.99 -5.52 -2.61
C VAL A 319 22.51 -5.52 -2.58
N ALA A 320 23.14 -6.67 -2.36
CA ALA A 320 24.61 -6.80 -2.34
C ALA A 320 25.21 -6.48 -3.72
N SER A 321 24.57 -6.92 -4.82
CA SER A 321 25.04 -6.63 -6.19
C SER A 321 24.95 -5.15 -6.51
N GLU A 322 23.90 -4.47 -6.06
CA GLU A 322 23.71 -3.04 -6.28
C GLU A 322 24.66 -2.20 -5.41
N GLU A 323 24.89 -2.61 -4.17
CA GLU A 323 25.88 -1.98 -3.29
C GLU A 323 27.30 -2.05 -3.86
N ALA A 324 27.70 -3.20 -4.41
CA ALA A 324 28.99 -3.36 -5.07
C ALA A 324 29.10 -2.48 -6.32
N ARG A 325 28.04 -2.42 -7.16
CA ARG A 325 28.00 -1.60 -8.37
C ARG A 325 28.17 -0.10 -8.07
N ILE A 326 27.57 0.38 -7.00
CA ILE A 326 27.65 1.80 -6.63
C ILE A 326 29.00 2.09 -5.98
N GLY A 327 29.53 1.22 -5.13
CA GLY A 327 30.86 1.37 -4.55
C GLY A 327 31.94 1.58 -5.59
N ASP A 328 31.84 0.90 -6.76
CA ASP A 328 32.76 1.07 -7.89
C ASP A 328 32.61 2.43 -8.62
N VAL A 329 31.42 3.06 -8.58
CA VAL A 329 31.12 4.31 -9.31
C VAL A 329 31.55 5.56 -8.53
N PHE A 330 31.45 5.55 -7.21
CA PHE A 330 31.67 6.72 -6.35
C PHE A 330 33.02 6.70 -5.60
N GLU A 331 34.02 5.97 -6.11
CA GLU A 331 35.37 5.94 -5.54
C GLU A 331 35.97 7.36 -5.57
N GLY A 332 35.89 8.08 -4.41
CA GLY A 332 36.51 9.41 -4.23
C GLY A 332 35.57 10.60 -4.07
N GLU A 333 34.27 10.39 -4.00
CA GLU A 333 33.28 11.43 -3.73
C GLU A 333 32.98 11.60 -2.21
N ASP A 334 32.22 12.66 -1.85
CA ASP A 334 31.92 13.01 -0.46
C ASP A 334 31.05 11.91 0.20
N GLU A 335 31.46 11.42 1.36
CA GLU A 335 30.85 10.22 1.99
C GLU A 335 29.35 10.37 2.31
N ASP A 336 28.86 11.59 2.55
CA ASP A 336 27.47 11.77 2.99
C ASP A 336 26.49 11.81 1.81
N ASP A 337 26.85 12.40 0.67
CA ASP A 337 26.04 12.38 -0.57
C ASP A 337 25.97 10.95 -1.14
N VAL A 338 27.09 10.21 -1.07
CA VAL A 338 27.17 8.81 -1.51
C VAL A 338 26.30 7.89 -0.66
N LYS A 339 26.20 8.11 0.67
CA LYS A 339 25.36 7.27 1.57
C LYS A 339 23.88 7.33 1.21
N GLU A 340 23.36 8.52 0.85
CA GLU A 340 21.95 8.66 0.48
C GLU A 340 21.64 7.95 -0.84
N GLU A 341 22.48 8.11 -1.86
CA GLU A 341 22.32 7.43 -3.15
C GLU A 341 22.44 5.90 -3.02
N VAL A 342 23.41 5.42 -2.21
CA VAL A 342 23.54 3.98 -1.89
C VAL A 342 22.30 3.46 -1.21
N LEU A 343 21.72 4.19 -0.25
CA LEU A 343 20.52 3.78 0.45
C LEU A 343 19.32 3.70 -0.50
N LEU A 344 19.12 4.71 -1.36
CA LEU A 344 18.04 4.72 -2.36
C LEU A 344 18.17 3.53 -3.31
N ALA A 345 19.35 3.28 -3.83
CA ALA A 345 19.58 2.15 -4.72
C ALA A 345 19.39 0.78 -4.03
N LYS A 346 19.79 0.66 -2.76
CA LYS A 346 19.49 -0.56 -1.96
C LYS A 346 17.99 -0.73 -1.73
N MET A 347 17.25 0.36 -1.53
CA MET A 347 15.79 0.32 -1.41
C MET A 347 15.14 -0.14 -2.72
N ASP A 348 15.59 0.38 -3.86
CA ASP A 348 15.11 -0.05 -5.19
C ASP A 348 15.46 -1.50 -5.48
N ALA A 349 16.61 -1.99 -5.02
CA ALA A 349 17.02 -3.39 -5.12
C ALA A 349 16.21 -4.33 -4.19
N GLY A 350 15.41 -3.78 -3.27
CA GLY A 350 14.51 -4.50 -2.39
C GLY A 350 15.01 -4.71 -0.97
N LEU A 351 15.83 -3.80 -0.43
CA LEU A 351 16.28 -3.81 0.97
C LEU A 351 15.10 -3.95 1.95
N PHE A 352 14.00 -3.24 1.69
CA PHE A 352 12.79 -3.36 2.51
C PHE A 352 12.28 -4.81 2.59
N ASN A 353 12.33 -5.56 1.49
CA ASN A 353 11.88 -6.96 1.48
C ASN A 353 12.79 -7.86 2.32
N VAL A 354 14.10 -7.61 2.31
CA VAL A 354 15.06 -8.30 3.19
C VAL A 354 14.73 -8.02 4.66
N GLN A 355 14.47 -6.77 5.01
CA GLN A 355 14.11 -6.33 6.36
C GLN A 355 12.82 -6.98 6.85
N GLN A 356 11.78 -7.04 6.00
CA GLN A 356 10.51 -7.72 6.34
C GLN A 356 10.70 -9.22 6.56
N CYS A 357 11.49 -9.90 5.72
CA CYS A 357 11.84 -11.30 5.93
C CYS A 357 12.59 -11.50 7.26
N ALA A 358 13.57 -10.64 7.57
CA ALA A 358 14.32 -10.68 8.80
C ALA A 358 13.43 -10.49 10.04
N ILE A 359 12.45 -9.58 9.99
CA ILE A 359 11.46 -9.39 11.06
C ILE A 359 10.67 -10.68 11.29
N VAL A 360 10.11 -11.28 10.23
CA VAL A 360 9.33 -12.53 10.37
C VAL A 360 10.19 -13.67 10.92
N LEU A 361 11.43 -13.81 10.47
CA LEU A 361 12.36 -14.82 10.99
C LEU A 361 12.69 -14.59 12.48
N ALA A 362 12.91 -13.34 12.88
CA ALA A 362 13.18 -12.99 14.28
C ALA A 362 11.94 -13.18 15.17
N GLU A 363 10.73 -12.91 14.68
CA GLU A 363 9.48 -13.19 15.38
C GLU A 363 9.26 -14.69 15.58
N LEU A 364 9.59 -15.52 14.59
CA LEU A 364 9.57 -16.97 14.71
C LEU A 364 10.64 -17.50 15.67
N TRP A 365 11.84 -16.91 15.62
CA TRP A 365 12.93 -17.23 16.57
C TRP A 365 12.55 -16.94 18.01
N SER A 366 11.88 -15.82 18.26
CA SER A 366 11.47 -15.35 19.58
C SER A 366 10.33 -16.17 20.19
N THR A 367 9.70 -17.07 19.42
CA THR A 367 8.59 -17.89 19.89
C THR A 367 9.08 -18.89 20.95
N GLU A 368 8.45 -18.85 22.13
CA GLU A 368 8.81 -19.72 23.25
C GLU A 368 8.54 -21.19 22.93
N ASN A 369 9.43 -22.07 23.38
CA ASN A 369 9.35 -23.52 23.28
C ASN A 369 9.34 -24.10 21.84
N GLU A 370 9.59 -23.30 20.81
CA GLU A 370 9.60 -23.77 19.42
C GLU A 370 11.02 -24.07 18.92
N PHE A 371 11.67 -25.08 19.52
CA PHE A 371 13.03 -25.49 19.15
C PHE A 371 13.16 -25.91 17.69
N ALA A 372 12.10 -26.47 17.08
CA ALA A 372 12.10 -26.87 15.68
C ALA A 372 12.29 -25.67 14.75
N LEU A 373 11.65 -24.52 15.03
CA LEU A 373 11.81 -23.28 14.26
C LEU A 373 13.24 -22.75 14.38
N ARG A 374 13.78 -22.64 15.60
CA ARG A 374 15.15 -22.15 15.82
C ARG A 374 16.18 -23.00 15.10
N LYS A 375 16.09 -24.34 15.24
CA LYS A 375 16.95 -25.25 14.51
C LYS A 375 16.79 -25.12 13.01
N GLY A 376 15.56 -25.03 12.51
CA GLY A 376 15.27 -24.84 11.10
C GLY A 376 15.85 -23.55 10.55
N ILE A 377 15.69 -22.42 11.25
CA ILE A 377 16.25 -21.13 10.88
C ILE A 377 17.77 -21.21 10.74
N VAL A 378 18.48 -21.70 11.77
CA VAL A 378 19.94 -21.83 11.72
C VAL A 378 20.39 -22.72 10.57
N THR A 379 19.77 -23.90 10.42
CA THR A 379 20.12 -24.84 9.34
C THR A 379 19.93 -24.22 7.96
N MET A 380 18.75 -23.60 7.71
CA MET A 380 18.44 -23.02 6.41
C MET A 380 19.28 -21.78 6.08
N LEU A 381 19.59 -20.94 7.07
CA LEU A 381 20.52 -19.82 6.89
C LEU A 381 21.91 -20.31 6.52
N HIS A 382 22.40 -21.34 7.22
CA HIS A 382 23.70 -21.91 6.94
C HIS A 382 23.78 -22.56 5.53
N GLU A 383 22.70 -23.20 5.06
CA GLU A 383 22.60 -23.76 3.71
C GLU A 383 22.81 -22.70 2.61
N VAL A 384 22.53 -21.42 2.92
CA VAL A 384 22.64 -20.28 1.99
C VAL A 384 23.75 -19.30 2.37
N GLU A 385 24.71 -19.75 3.16
CA GLU A 385 25.89 -18.98 3.61
C GLU A 385 25.52 -17.70 4.39
N LEU A 386 24.34 -17.66 5.03
CA LEU A 386 23.91 -16.60 5.93
C LEU A 386 23.96 -17.07 7.39
N THR A 387 23.96 -16.11 8.32
CA THR A 387 24.04 -16.37 9.76
C THR A 387 23.01 -15.55 10.54
N LEU A 388 22.82 -15.87 11.83
CA LEU A 388 22.01 -15.03 12.72
C LEU A 388 22.60 -13.61 12.83
N LYS A 389 23.93 -13.45 12.69
CA LYS A 389 24.58 -12.14 12.66
C LYS A 389 24.06 -11.29 11.49
N PHE A 390 23.82 -11.88 10.30
CA PHE A 390 23.23 -11.18 9.16
C PHE A 390 21.83 -10.66 9.50
N LEU A 391 20.96 -11.48 10.10
CA LEU A 391 19.64 -11.04 10.55
C LEU A 391 19.73 -9.89 11.55
N LYS A 392 20.66 -10.01 12.51
CA LYS A 392 20.87 -8.99 13.54
C LYS A 392 21.33 -7.66 12.95
N MET A 393 22.28 -7.68 12.01
CA MET A 393 22.74 -6.48 11.28
C MET A 393 21.58 -5.84 10.51
N THR A 394 20.87 -6.61 9.68
CA THR A 394 19.73 -6.12 8.90
C THR A 394 18.68 -5.45 9.77
N LEU A 395 18.37 -6.03 10.93
CA LEU A 395 17.40 -5.47 11.87
C LEU A 395 17.94 -4.24 12.60
N THR A 396 19.25 -4.18 12.88
CA THR A 396 19.87 -2.99 13.49
C THR A 396 19.83 -1.82 12.54
N ASP A 397 20.27 -2.01 11.28
CA ASP A 397 20.22 -0.99 10.24
C ASP A 397 18.79 -0.49 10.02
N TYR A 398 17.80 -1.40 10.05
CA TYR A 398 16.39 -1.04 9.95
C TYR A 398 15.90 -0.23 11.15
N ALA A 399 16.23 -0.64 12.38
CA ALA A 399 15.85 0.09 13.59
C ALA A 399 16.44 1.50 13.62
N ASP A 400 17.67 1.67 13.15
CA ASP A 400 18.36 2.97 13.09
C ASP A 400 17.78 3.86 11.98
N SER A 401 17.27 3.29 10.88
CA SER A 401 16.61 4.02 9.79
C SER A 401 15.20 4.50 10.13
N LEU A 402 14.54 3.93 11.14
CA LEU A 402 13.19 4.34 11.55
C LEU A 402 13.15 5.73 12.22
N GLY A 403 14.31 6.27 12.63
CA GLY A 403 14.46 7.57 13.28
C GLY A 403 13.77 7.67 14.65
N ASP A 404 14.06 8.73 15.36
CA ASP A 404 13.23 9.16 16.49
C ASP A 404 12.03 9.89 15.87
N GLY A 405 10.85 9.26 15.92
CA GLY A 405 9.64 9.77 15.26
C GLY A 405 9.34 11.22 15.64
N ASP A 406 8.85 12.00 14.67
CA ASP A 406 8.45 13.40 14.91
C ASP A 406 7.51 13.49 16.11
N GLU A 407 7.78 14.41 17.02
CA GLU A 407 7.07 14.62 18.31
C GLU A 407 5.55 14.91 18.17
N GLU A 408 5.03 15.03 16.94
CA GLU A 408 3.61 15.28 16.64
C GLU A 408 2.77 14.02 16.42
N GLU A 409 3.34 12.80 16.40
CA GLU A 409 2.54 11.56 16.32
C GLU A 409 1.99 11.20 17.71
N VAL A 410 0.66 11.07 17.78
CA VAL A 410 -0.13 10.65 18.95
C VAL A 410 0.54 9.47 19.68
N GLU A 411 0.75 9.60 21.00
CA GLU A 411 1.35 8.58 21.86
C GLU A 411 0.84 7.17 21.52
N GLY A 412 1.76 6.30 21.07
CA GLY A 412 1.52 4.86 20.92
C GLY A 412 1.37 4.30 19.50
N THR A 413 1.45 5.11 18.42
CA THR A 413 1.26 4.63 17.04
C THR A 413 2.41 4.91 16.07
N GLY A 414 3.45 5.62 16.48
CA GLY A 414 4.53 6.11 15.64
C GLY A 414 5.75 5.19 15.48
N GLY A 415 6.78 5.73 14.88
CA GLY A 415 8.09 5.10 14.65
C GLY A 415 8.70 4.43 15.89
N ASP A 416 8.50 5.02 17.07
CA ASP A 416 8.96 4.52 18.36
C ASP A 416 8.47 3.11 18.72
N ALA A 417 7.22 2.77 18.38
CA ALA A 417 6.66 1.45 18.69
C ALA A 417 7.28 0.38 17.78
N ALA A 418 7.44 0.67 16.50
CA ALA A 418 8.09 -0.20 15.54
C ALA A 418 9.59 -0.39 15.88
N GLN A 419 10.29 0.70 16.21
CA GLN A 419 11.69 0.65 16.60
C GLN A 419 11.89 -0.16 17.89
N ARG A 420 11.05 0.05 18.91
CA ARG A 420 11.08 -0.74 20.16
C ARG A 420 10.84 -2.22 19.90
N GLN A 421 9.90 -2.57 19.01
CA GLN A 421 9.66 -3.96 18.63
C GLN A 421 10.89 -4.58 17.98
N VAL A 422 11.49 -3.90 17.00
CA VAL A 422 12.70 -4.40 16.31
C VAL A 422 13.86 -4.54 17.26
N ARG A 423 14.12 -3.56 18.13
CA ARG A 423 15.18 -3.64 19.16
C ARG A 423 14.96 -4.80 20.14
N ARG A 424 13.70 -5.11 20.50
CA ARG A 424 13.38 -6.30 21.29
C ARG A 424 13.76 -7.58 20.53
N LEU A 425 13.41 -7.69 19.25
CA LEU A 425 13.76 -8.85 18.42
C LEU A 425 15.27 -9.04 18.33
N ILE A 426 16.03 -7.95 18.13
CA ILE A 426 17.50 -7.95 18.12
C ILE A 426 18.07 -8.53 19.45
N SER A 427 17.49 -8.14 20.58
CA SER A 427 17.95 -8.62 21.89
C SER A 427 17.69 -10.12 22.13
N GLN A 428 16.69 -10.68 21.44
CA GLN A 428 16.30 -12.10 21.54
C GLN A 428 17.05 -13.00 20.56
N LEU A 429 17.59 -12.43 19.47
CA LEU A 429 18.52 -13.14 18.59
C LEU A 429 19.82 -13.36 19.35
N GLY A 430 20.13 -14.63 19.68
CA GLY A 430 21.31 -15.00 20.44
C GLY A 430 22.62 -14.44 19.85
N THR A 431 23.66 -14.44 20.65
CA THR A 431 25.05 -14.32 20.19
C THR A 431 25.52 -15.71 19.84
N ASP A 432 25.91 -15.94 18.58
CA ASP A 432 26.67 -17.14 18.18
C ASP A 432 27.96 -17.25 18.95
#